data_7e503b718f32597e6d28864009882fce
#
_entry.id   7e503b718f32597e6d28864009882fce
#
_cell.length_a   1.000
_cell.length_b   1.000
_cell.length_c   1.000
_cell.angle_alpha   90.00
_cell.angle_beta   90.00
_cell.angle_gamma   90.00
#
_symmetry.space_group_name_H-M   'P 1'
#
loop_
_entity.id
_entity.type
_entity.pdbx_description
1 polymer ?
#
loop_
_entity_poly.entity_id
_entity_poly.type
_entity_poly.pdbx_seq_one_letter_code
_entity_poly.pdbx_strand_id
1 'polypeptide(L)'
;MFLGGAVLLILCVLPAGMSRSAWLAAGGACLCVYAWHMDWADKFRLLWQQQRLRVVMAMIGGLCILLLVSHLLFVLKPDSARGRLFMWKITCRAITEKPLTGHGIHNFAAVYGNAQEAYFAAGDYESWEERVAGSPEYAFNEYLQAAVEWGVPLTLCGLAAIVICLYIGIKKRRYGICGAILSLMIFSFSSYPLQLPVFIVTFIALLLACVCGNSRWEWIGLAILAVAVGGFRLKNDLRIEQACREWMNVRVLYNAGAYESGEREYVSLYPLLKERAAFLFEYGHGLHKLRRAEASNRIMREALKLSCDPMILNIMGKNYQQKGDYLAAEECFIRSTHRLPGRIYPYYLLAKLYAEPAFRQPDKFETMKRIVLTKEPKVQSTAIRQMREEVNKMIVKR
;
A
#
# COMPACT_ATOMS: atom_id res chain seq x y z
N MET A 1 -28.88 -12.95 24.78
CA MET A 1 -27.67 -13.10 25.61
C MET A 1 -26.39 -13.16 24.78
N PHE A 2 -26.27 -13.99 23.77
CA PHE A 2 -25.07 -14.08 22.90
C PHE A 2 -24.68 -12.77 22.18
N LEU A 3 -25.66 -11.99 21.67
CA LEU A 3 -25.41 -10.74 20.95
C LEU A 3 -24.75 -9.68 21.86
N GLY A 4 -25.21 -9.55 23.10
CA GLY A 4 -24.64 -8.60 24.07
C GLY A 4 -23.21 -8.95 24.46
N GLY A 5 -22.92 -10.26 24.63
CA GLY A 5 -21.56 -10.74 24.89
C GLY A 5 -20.61 -10.47 23.71
N ALA A 6 -21.06 -10.67 22.46
CA ALA A 6 -20.28 -10.34 21.28
C ALA A 6 -19.97 -8.85 21.17
N VAL A 7 -20.96 -7.98 21.43
CA VAL A 7 -20.76 -6.52 21.44
C VAL A 7 -19.74 -6.11 22.50
N LEU A 8 -19.82 -6.65 23.71
CA LEU A 8 -18.84 -6.37 24.78
C LEU A 8 -17.44 -6.80 24.40
N LEU A 9 -17.27 -8.00 23.82
CA LEU A 9 -15.96 -8.47 23.34
C LEU A 9 -15.39 -7.54 22.25
N ILE A 10 -16.21 -7.12 21.28
CA ILE A 10 -15.79 -6.18 20.23
C ILE A 10 -15.37 -4.84 20.86
N LEU A 11 -16.13 -4.31 21.81
CA LEU A 11 -15.79 -3.05 22.48
C LEU A 11 -14.50 -3.15 23.30
N CYS A 12 -14.16 -4.32 23.85
CA CYS A 12 -12.90 -4.55 24.55
C CYS A 12 -11.70 -4.66 23.58
N VAL A 13 -11.88 -5.31 22.42
CA VAL A 13 -10.80 -5.55 21.45
C VAL A 13 -10.55 -4.35 20.54
N LEU A 14 -11.59 -3.60 20.19
CA LEU A 14 -11.49 -2.46 19.26
C LEU A 14 -10.44 -1.40 19.69
N PRO A 15 -10.35 -0.98 20.97
CA PRO A 15 -9.31 -0.08 21.44
C PRO A 15 -7.91 -0.68 21.37
N ALA A 16 -7.76 -1.98 21.67
CA ALA A 16 -6.47 -2.68 21.66
C ALA A 16 -5.84 -2.71 20.26
N GLY A 17 -6.66 -2.70 19.21
CA GLY A 17 -6.19 -2.62 17.81
C GLY A 17 -5.56 -1.29 17.43
N MET A 18 -5.63 -0.24 18.28
CA MET A 18 -5.04 1.10 18.07
C MET A 18 -5.31 1.72 16.68
N SER A 19 -6.36 1.24 16.00
CA SER A 19 -6.74 1.67 14.66
C SER A 19 -7.80 2.78 14.71
N ARG A 20 -7.35 4.03 14.57
CA ARG A 20 -8.23 5.21 14.52
C ARG A 20 -9.27 5.10 13.40
N SER A 21 -8.89 4.56 12.26
CA SER A 21 -9.79 4.34 11.12
C SER A 21 -10.92 3.35 11.45
N ALA A 22 -10.62 2.28 12.20
CA ALA A 22 -11.61 1.31 12.61
C ALA A 22 -12.62 1.91 13.62
N TRP A 23 -12.14 2.75 14.55
CA TRP A 23 -13.03 3.44 15.50
C TRP A 23 -13.98 4.40 14.82
N LEU A 24 -13.47 5.21 13.87
CA LEU A 24 -14.30 6.12 13.08
C LEU A 24 -15.31 5.36 12.22
N ALA A 25 -14.89 4.25 11.61
CA ALA A 25 -15.76 3.42 10.80
C ALA A 25 -16.89 2.79 11.63
N ALA A 26 -16.57 2.21 12.78
CA ALA A 26 -17.56 1.60 13.68
C ALA A 26 -18.53 2.66 14.23
N GLY A 27 -18.01 3.77 14.77
CA GLY A 27 -18.83 4.84 15.33
C GLY A 27 -19.73 5.50 14.30
N GLY A 28 -19.18 5.83 13.12
CA GLY A 28 -19.96 6.42 12.02
C GLY A 28 -21.07 5.50 11.50
N ALA A 29 -20.76 4.22 11.33
CA ALA A 29 -21.74 3.23 10.89
C ALA A 29 -22.86 3.03 11.94
N CYS A 30 -22.51 2.91 13.22
CA CYS A 30 -23.49 2.80 14.30
C CYS A 30 -24.41 4.01 14.37
N LEU A 31 -23.86 5.21 14.20
CA LEU A 31 -24.63 6.45 14.16
C LEU A 31 -25.62 6.45 12.99
N CYS A 32 -25.20 6.02 11.80
CA CYS A 32 -26.07 5.94 10.63
C CYS A 32 -27.19 4.91 10.83
N VAL A 33 -26.87 3.73 11.37
CA VAL A 33 -27.88 2.68 11.68
C VAL A 33 -28.91 3.21 12.68
N TYR A 34 -28.46 3.91 13.72
CA TYR A 34 -29.33 4.53 14.70
C TYR A 34 -30.22 5.62 14.07
N ALA A 35 -29.63 6.47 13.21
CA ALA A 35 -30.35 7.50 12.50
C ALA A 35 -31.45 6.93 11.57
N TRP A 36 -31.16 5.85 10.85
CA TRP A 36 -32.14 5.15 10.02
C TRP A 36 -33.24 4.48 10.85
N HIS A 37 -32.89 3.86 11.98
CA HIS A 37 -33.85 3.22 12.85
C HIS A 37 -34.82 4.22 13.51
N MET A 38 -34.34 5.43 13.78
CA MET A 38 -35.12 6.49 14.42
C MET A 38 -35.81 7.44 13.42
N ASP A 39 -35.79 7.13 12.11
CA ASP A 39 -36.36 7.96 11.04
C ASP A 39 -35.91 9.43 11.14
N TRP A 40 -34.60 9.64 11.38
CA TRP A 40 -34.03 10.99 11.55
C TRP A 40 -34.23 11.87 10.33
N ALA A 41 -34.33 11.30 9.13
CA ALA A 41 -34.57 12.06 7.91
C ALA A 41 -35.89 12.87 7.97
N ASP A 42 -36.96 12.26 8.45
CA ASP A 42 -38.25 12.92 8.59
C ASP A 42 -38.26 13.92 9.75
N LYS A 43 -37.63 13.56 10.88
CA LYS A 43 -37.43 14.48 12.00
C LYS A 43 -36.59 15.68 11.60
N PHE A 44 -35.52 15.50 10.83
CA PHE A 44 -34.70 16.59 10.33
C PHE A 44 -35.48 17.51 9.38
N ARG A 45 -36.30 16.92 8.48
CA ARG A 45 -37.14 17.69 7.55
C ARG A 45 -38.14 18.57 8.34
N LEU A 46 -38.79 18.05 9.38
CA LEU A 46 -39.68 18.79 10.25
C LEU A 46 -38.95 19.90 11.01
N LEU A 47 -37.81 19.59 11.61
CA LEU A 47 -36.99 20.58 12.32
C LEU A 47 -36.49 21.69 11.38
N TRP A 48 -36.09 21.30 10.15
CA TRP A 48 -35.67 22.26 9.12
C TRP A 48 -36.75 23.23 8.74
N GLN A 49 -38.00 22.75 8.63
CA GLN A 49 -39.15 23.61 8.32
C GLN A 49 -39.51 24.54 9.47
N GLN A 50 -39.39 24.06 10.71
CA GLN A 50 -39.83 24.80 11.91
C GLN A 50 -38.73 25.70 12.50
N GLN A 51 -37.48 25.30 12.45
CA GLN A 51 -36.39 25.92 13.21
C GLN A 51 -35.06 25.94 12.40
N ARG A 52 -35.13 26.48 11.17
CA ARG A 52 -33.94 26.48 10.25
C ARG A 52 -32.68 27.02 10.89
N LEU A 53 -32.77 28.14 11.63
CA LEU A 53 -31.58 28.75 12.25
C LEU A 53 -30.94 27.85 13.30
N ARG A 54 -31.72 27.16 14.13
CA ARG A 54 -31.19 26.22 15.13
C ARG A 54 -30.53 25.01 14.48
N VAL A 55 -31.13 24.50 13.42
CA VAL A 55 -30.55 23.38 12.65
C VAL A 55 -29.23 23.80 12.00
N VAL A 56 -29.16 24.98 11.39
CA VAL A 56 -27.93 25.52 10.81
C VAL A 56 -26.85 25.71 11.88
N MET A 57 -27.18 26.27 13.04
CA MET A 57 -26.25 26.43 14.16
C MET A 57 -25.74 25.07 14.68
N ALA A 58 -26.64 24.09 14.81
CA ALA A 58 -26.25 22.73 15.20
C ALA A 58 -25.33 22.06 14.18
N MET A 59 -25.58 22.26 12.88
CA MET A 59 -24.70 21.76 11.81
C MET A 59 -23.32 22.44 11.85
N ILE A 60 -23.27 23.77 12.03
CA ILE A 60 -22.00 24.50 12.16
C ILE A 60 -21.23 24.02 13.42
N GLY A 61 -21.91 23.89 14.56
CA GLY A 61 -21.33 23.38 15.79
C GLY A 61 -20.78 21.95 15.62
N GLY A 62 -21.55 21.08 14.97
CA GLY A 62 -21.09 19.71 14.63
C GLY A 62 -19.87 19.71 13.70
N LEU A 63 -19.84 20.59 12.69
CA LEU A 63 -18.69 20.77 11.81
C LEU A 63 -17.47 21.28 12.57
N CYS A 64 -17.63 22.26 13.45
CA CYS A 64 -16.52 22.76 14.28
C CYS A 64 -15.94 21.66 15.20
N ILE A 65 -16.81 20.86 15.83
CA ILE A 65 -16.38 19.71 16.63
C ILE A 65 -15.62 18.69 15.78
N LEU A 66 -16.13 18.37 14.59
CA LEU A 66 -15.48 17.45 13.66
C LEU A 66 -14.09 17.95 13.24
N LEU A 67 -13.97 19.23 12.92
CA LEU A 67 -12.70 19.87 12.57
C LEU A 67 -11.72 19.85 13.74
N LEU A 68 -12.20 20.15 14.96
CA LEU A 68 -11.37 20.10 16.17
C LEU A 68 -10.86 18.69 16.45
N VAL A 69 -11.73 17.68 16.40
CA VAL A 69 -11.36 16.28 16.58
C VAL A 69 -10.37 15.84 15.50
N SER A 70 -10.61 16.21 14.25
CA SER A 70 -9.68 15.90 13.13
C SER A 70 -8.32 16.54 13.34
N HIS A 71 -8.27 17.78 13.81
CA HIS A 71 -7.04 18.49 14.14
C HIS A 71 -6.29 17.80 15.30
N LEU A 72 -6.96 17.44 16.38
CA LEU A 72 -6.38 16.71 17.51
C LEU A 72 -5.80 15.35 17.05
N LEU A 73 -6.54 14.60 16.24
CA LEU A 73 -6.09 13.33 15.67
C LEU A 73 -4.87 13.49 14.74
N PHE A 74 -4.78 14.62 14.03
CA PHE A 74 -3.62 14.95 13.20
C PHE A 74 -2.39 15.25 14.06
N VAL A 75 -2.52 16.07 15.11
CA VAL A 75 -1.42 16.47 16.00
C VAL A 75 -0.85 15.27 16.76
N LEU A 76 -1.66 14.27 17.10
CA LEU A 76 -1.20 13.05 17.81
C LEU A 76 -0.17 12.22 17.04
N LYS A 77 -0.24 12.16 15.69
CA LYS A 77 0.72 11.43 14.84
C LYS A 77 0.88 12.13 13.48
N PRO A 78 1.57 13.27 13.43
CA PRO A 78 1.65 14.12 12.23
C PRO A 78 2.35 13.40 11.06
N ASP A 79 3.42 12.66 11.31
CA ASP A 79 4.17 11.97 10.25
C ASP A 79 3.34 10.88 9.54
N SER A 80 2.49 10.17 10.29
CA SER A 80 1.59 9.16 9.69
C SER A 80 0.50 9.80 8.82
N ALA A 81 -0.04 10.95 9.22
CA ALA A 81 -1.04 11.66 8.45
C ALA A 81 -0.42 12.31 7.20
N ARG A 82 0.71 13.00 7.35
CA ARG A 82 1.49 13.58 6.24
C ARG A 82 1.92 12.51 5.24
N GLY A 83 2.38 11.34 5.71
CA GLY A 83 2.76 10.23 4.85
C GLY A 83 1.61 9.72 3.98
N ARG A 84 0.38 9.67 4.53
CA ARG A 84 -0.82 9.31 3.73
C ARG A 84 -1.18 10.38 2.72
N LEU A 85 -1.15 11.65 3.10
CA LEU A 85 -1.43 12.77 2.19
C LEU A 85 -0.43 12.79 1.03
N PHE A 86 0.86 12.61 1.33
CA PHE A 86 1.89 12.52 0.30
C PHE A 86 1.65 11.31 -0.62
N MET A 87 1.35 10.14 -0.05
CA MET A 87 1.04 8.94 -0.82
C MET A 87 -0.15 9.17 -1.75
N TRP A 88 -1.23 9.79 -1.27
CA TRP A 88 -2.41 10.12 -2.09
C TRP A 88 -2.07 11.14 -3.18
N LYS A 89 -1.23 12.15 -2.89
CA LYS A 89 -0.72 13.09 -3.89
C LYS A 89 -0.03 12.37 -5.06
N ILE A 90 0.88 11.42 -4.76
CA ILE A 90 1.57 10.64 -5.78
C ILE A 90 0.61 9.68 -6.50
N THR A 91 -0.31 9.06 -5.76
CA THR A 91 -1.34 8.18 -6.35
C THR A 91 -2.23 8.94 -7.33
N CYS A 92 -2.65 10.17 -7.00
CA CYS A 92 -3.43 11.01 -7.92
C CYS A 92 -2.64 11.33 -9.20
N ARG A 93 -1.33 11.57 -9.12
CA ARG A 93 -0.48 11.73 -10.32
C ARG A 93 -0.48 10.46 -11.18
N ALA A 94 -0.35 9.29 -10.57
CA ALA A 94 -0.43 8.02 -11.28
C ALA A 94 -1.78 7.82 -11.98
N ILE A 95 -2.90 8.23 -11.35
CA ILE A 95 -4.24 8.19 -11.98
C ILE A 95 -4.28 9.08 -13.22
N THR A 96 -3.67 10.27 -13.21
CA THR A 96 -3.69 11.20 -14.37
C THR A 96 -2.93 10.68 -15.57
N GLU A 97 -2.02 9.72 -15.42
CA GLU A 97 -1.32 9.10 -16.55
C GLU A 97 -2.23 8.17 -17.36
N LYS A 98 -3.14 7.42 -16.69
CA LYS A 98 -4.09 6.49 -17.33
C LYS A 98 -5.47 6.55 -16.67
N PRO A 99 -6.21 7.65 -16.78
CA PRO A 99 -7.44 7.86 -16.02
C PRO A 99 -8.59 6.95 -16.46
N LEU A 100 -8.63 6.51 -17.72
CA LEU A 100 -9.76 5.75 -18.28
C LEU A 100 -9.62 4.23 -18.06
N THR A 101 -8.45 3.68 -18.30
CA THR A 101 -8.23 2.21 -18.31
C THR A 101 -7.51 1.72 -17.06
N GLY A 102 -6.88 2.62 -16.29
CA GLY A 102 -5.98 2.25 -15.21
C GLY A 102 -4.69 1.59 -15.69
N HIS A 103 -3.92 1.11 -14.75
CA HIS A 103 -2.61 0.49 -14.97
C HIS A 103 -2.64 -1.05 -14.86
N GLY A 104 -3.82 -1.63 -14.59
CA GLY A 104 -4.01 -3.06 -14.37
C GLY A 104 -4.00 -3.45 -12.89
N ILE A 105 -4.69 -4.56 -12.59
CA ILE A 105 -4.87 -5.08 -11.24
C ILE A 105 -3.52 -5.51 -10.65
N HIS A 106 -3.32 -5.27 -9.37
CA HIS A 106 -2.10 -5.58 -8.60
C HIS A 106 -0.83 -4.82 -9.04
N ASN A 107 -0.94 -3.77 -9.86
CA ASN A 107 0.19 -2.99 -10.32
C ASN A 107 0.44 -1.71 -9.48
N PHE A 108 -0.36 -1.47 -8.45
CA PHE A 108 -0.27 -0.24 -7.65
C PHE A 108 1.16 0.06 -7.20
N ALA A 109 1.85 -0.88 -6.56
CA ALA A 109 3.17 -0.63 -5.98
C ALA A 109 4.20 -0.17 -7.03
N ALA A 110 4.27 -0.83 -8.19
CA ALA A 110 5.19 -0.45 -9.26
C ALA A 110 4.85 0.92 -9.87
N VAL A 111 3.57 1.15 -10.14
CA VAL A 111 3.06 2.41 -10.70
C VAL A 111 3.32 3.58 -9.75
N TYR A 112 3.00 3.39 -8.47
CA TYR A 112 3.30 4.36 -7.43
C TYR A 112 4.81 4.67 -7.36
N GLY A 113 5.67 3.63 -7.38
CA GLY A 113 7.12 3.80 -7.36
C GLY A 113 7.65 4.60 -8.56
N ASN A 114 7.12 4.38 -9.75
CA ASN A 114 7.49 5.13 -10.95
C ASN A 114 7.02 6.59 -10.87
N ALA A 115 5.79 6.83 -10.41
CA ALA A 115 5.25 8.18 -10.23
C ALA A 115 6.02 8.96 -9.14
N GLN A 116 6.41 8.29 -8.03
CA GLN A 116 7.25 8.87 -6.98
C GLN A 116 8.67 9.19 -7.50
N GLU A 117 9.27 8.27 -8.27
CA GLU A 117 10.57 8.48 -8.93
C GLU A 117 10.54 9.72 -9.83
N ALA A 118 9.55 9.84 -10.69
CA ALA A 118 9.37 10.99 -11.57
C ALA A 118 9.13 12.30 -10.78
N TYR A 119 8.35 12.22 -9.69
CA TYR A 119 8.08 13.36 -8.83
C TYR A 119 9.35 13.94 -8.20
N PHE A 120 10.18 13.09 -7.59
CA PHE A 120 11.42 13.53 -6.96
C PHE A 120 12.52 13.88 -7.98
N ALA A 121 12.51 13.25 -9.16
CA ALA A 121 13.43 13.61 -10.25
C ALA A 121 13.18 15.03 -10.78
N ALA A 122 11.95 15.53 -10.72
CA ALA A 122 11.61 16.91 -11.11
C ALA A 122 12.20 17.98 -10.18
N GLY A 123 12.54 17.62 -8.93
CA GLY A 123 13.21 18.51 -7.97
C GLY A 123 12.32 19.55 -7.29
N ASP A 124 11.04 19.63 -7.64
CA ASP A 124 10.08 20.58 -7.07
C ASP A 124 9.27 19.91 -5.93
N TYR A 125 9.90 19.78 -4.77
CA TYR A 125 9.29 19.16 -3.60
C TYR A 125 9.75 19.81 -2.29
N GLU A 126 8.90 19.67 -1.27
CA GLU A 126 9.20 20.18 0.07
C GLU A 126 9.99 19.14 0.90
N SER A 127 10.81 19.61 1.84
CA SER A 127 11.68 18.76 2.67
C SER A 127 10.90 17.73 3.52
N TRP A 128 9.68 18.06 3.94
CA TRP A 128 8.83 17.13 4.68
C TRP A 128 8.32 15.97 3.80
N GLU A 129 8.13 16.17 2.50
CA GLU A 129 7.69 15.13 1.56
C GLU A 129 8.75 14.04 1.41
N GLU A 130 10.02 14.46 1.29
CA GLU A 130 11.16 13.55 1.31
C GLU A 130 11.19 12.70 2.61
N ARG A 131 10.95 13.35 3.76
CA ARG A 131 10.98 12.69 5.07
C ARG A 131 9.89 11.65 5.23
N VAL A 132 8.68 11.89 4.71
CA VAL A 132 7.54 10.97 4.84
C VAL A 132 7.44 9.98 3.70
N ALA A 133 8.16 10.17 2.60
CA ALA A 133 8.17 9.26 1.46
C ALA A 133 8.48 7.83 1.90
N GLY A 134 7.82 6.88 1.25
CA GLY A 134 7.90 5.45 1.54
C GLY A 134 7.78 4.60 0.28
N SER A 135 7.84 3.29 0.47
CA SER A 135 7.61 2.30 -0.58
C SER A 135 6.39 1.45 -0.22
N PRO A 136 5.16 1.99 -0.37
CA PRO A 136 3.94 1.30 0.02
C PRO A 136 3.56 0.20 -0.99
N GLU A 137 2.99 -0.90 -0.48
CA GLU A 137 2.37 -1.94 -1.30
C GLU A 137 0.94 -1.57 -1.71
N TYR A 138 0.26 -0.73 -0.90
CA TYR A 138 -1.14 -0.31 -1.08
C TYR A 138 -1.29 1.19 -0.87
N ALA A 139 -2.32 1.78 -1.51
CA ALA A 139 -2.61 3.23 -1.41
C ALA A 139 -3.11 3.68 -0.03
N PHE A 140 -3.45 2.77 0.88
CA PHE A 140 -4.18 3.06 2.13
C PHE A 140 -5.45 3.89 1.89
N ASN A 141 -6.03 3.73 0.70
CA ASN A 141 -7.29 4.27 0.25
C ASN A 141 -7.75 3.40 -0.94
N GLU A 142 -8.76 2.56 -0.72
CA GLU A 142 -9.23 1.61 -1.74
C GLU A 142 -9.81 2.30 -2.97
N TYR A 143 -10.37 3.49 -2.81
CA TYR A 143 -10.95 4.25 -3.93
C TYR A 143 -9.85 4.74 -4.88
N LEU A 144 -8.77 5.27 -4.32
CA LEU A 144 -7.62 5.72 -5.11
C LEU A 144 -6.89 4.52 -5.72
N GLN A 145 -6.75 3.41 -4.97
CA GLN A 145 -6.13 2.20 -5.50
C GLN A 145 -6.94 1.63 -6.66
N ALA A 146 -8.25 1.51 -6.51
CA ALA A 146 -9.14 1.07 -7.59
C ALA A 146 -9.03 1.99 -8.81
N ALA A 147 -8.97 3.32 -8.62
CA ALA A 147 -8.82 4.27 -9.71
C ALA A 147 -7.48 4.13 -10.45
N VAL A 148 -6.37 3.83 -9.74
CA VAL A 148 -5.07 3.52 -10.37
C VAL A 148 -5.13 2.22 -11.16
N GLU A 149 -5.73 1.18 -10.57
CA GLU A 149 -5.70 -0.17 -11.16
C GLU A 149 -6.73 -0.37 -12.27
N TRP A 150 -7.95 0.11 -12.07
CA TRP A 150 -9.09 -0.13 -12.97
C TRP A 150 -9.49 1.08 -13.81
N GLY A 151 -8.97 2.25 -13.48
CA GLY A 151 -9.40 3.53 -14.04
C GLY A 151 -10.60 4.13 -13.32
N VAL A 152 -10.77 5.44 -13.50
CA VAL A 152 -11.82 6.23 -12.83
C VAL A 152 -13.23 5.76 -13.23
N PRO A 153 -13.56 5.49 -14.52
CA PRO A 153 -14.92 5.11 -14.89
C PRO A 153 -15.37 3.82 -14.22
N LEU A 154 -14.53 2.77 -14.22
CA LEU A 154 -14.91 1.48 -13.62
C LEU A 154 -15.02 1.59 -12.10
N THR A 155 -14.16 2.38 -11.47
CA THR A 155 -14.25 2.68 -10.05
C THR A 155 -15.56 3.38 -9.70
N LEU A 156 -15.97 4.38 -10.48
CA LEU A 156 -17.26 5.07 -10.28
C LEU A 156 -18.45 4.14 -10.50
N CYS A 157 -18.41 3.27 -11.51
CA CYS A 157 -19.44 2.23 -11.72
C CYS A 157 -19.56 1.30 -10.50
N GLY A 158 -18.44 0.86 -9.94
CA GLY A 158 -18.42 0.04 -8.72
C GLY A 158 -19.04 0.77 -7.52
N LEU A 159 -18.69 2.04 -7.32
CA LEU A 159 -19.27 2.86 -6.27
C LEU A 159 -20.78 3.07 -6.47
N ALA A 160 -21.23 3.33 -7.69
CA ALA A 160 -22.65 3.45 -8.00
C ALA A 160 -23.40 2.14 -7.68
N ALA A 161 -22.85 0.98 -8.03
CA ALA A 161 -23.44 -0.31 -7.68
C ALA A 161 -23.56 -0.50 -6.16
N ILE A 162 -22.55 -0.11 -5.37
CA ILE A 162 -22.60 -0.17 -3.90
C ILE A 162 -23.72 0.75 -3.37
N VAL A 163 -23.81 1.97 -3.89
CA VAL A 163 -24.87 2.92 -3.50
C VAL A 163 -26.27 2.37 -3.82
N ILE A 164 -26.44 1.74 -4.97
CA ILE A 164 -27.71 1.08 -5.35
C ILE A 164 -28.03 -0.07 -4.36
N CYS A 165 -27.06 -0.91 -4.00
CA CYS A 165 -27.24 -1.96 -3.01
C CYS A 165 -27.67 -1.38 -1.65
N LEU A 166 -27.00 -0.34 -1.17
CA LEU A 166 -27.36 0.36 0.07
C LEU A 166 -28.78 0.93 0.01
N TYR A 167 -29.16 1.57 -1.09
CA TYR A 167 -30.50 2.12 -1.28
C TYR A 167 -31.56 1.01 -1.19
N ILE A 168 -31.36 -0.13 -1.86
CA ILE A 168 -32.24 -1.29 -1.79
C ILE A 168 -32.31 -1.84 -0.35
N GLY A 169 -31.17 -1.95 0.32
CA GLY A 169 -31.07 -2.45 1.69
C GLY A 169 -31.82 -1.55 2.68
N ILE A 170 -31.68 -0.22 2.56
CA ILE A 170 -32.40 0.75 3.39
C ILE A 170 -33.90 0.65 3.14
N LYS A 171 -34.36 0.56 1.87
CA LYS A 171 -35.78 0.36 1.54
C LYS A 171 -36.35 -0.94 2.15
N LYS A 172 -35.55 -1.99 2.20
CA LYS A 172 -35.91 -3.27 2.83
C LYS A 172 -35.75 -3.27 4.36
N ARG A 173 -35.42 -2.14 4.96
CA ARG A 173 -35.15 -1.95 6.41
C ARG A 173 -34.04 -2.84 6.95
N ARG A 174 -33.05 -3.21 6.13
CA ARG A 174 -31.87 -4.02 6.50
C ARG A 174 -30.76 -3.15 7.06
N TYR A 175 -31.08 -2.28 8.00
CA TYR A 175 -30.19 -1.22 8.51
C TYR A 175 -28.85 -1.75 9.05
N GLY A 176 -28.85 -2.90 9.74
CA GLY A 176 -27.63 -3.52 10.26
C GLY A 176 -26.65 -3.93 9.15
N ILE A 177 -27.17 -4.52 8.05
CA ILE A 177 -26.36 -4.90 6.88
C ILE A 177 -25.82 -3.65 6.20
N CYS A 178 -26.66 -2.65 5.97
CA CYS A 178 -26.23 -1.38 5.40
C CYS A 178 -25.15 -0.69 6.26
N GLY A 179 -25.28 -0.76 7.60
CA GLY A 179 -24.27 -0.23 8.52
C GLY A 179 -22.95 -0.97 8.42
N ALA A 180 -22.96 -2.30 8.28
CA ALA A 180 -21.73 -3.08 8.09
C ALA A 180 -21.03 -2.72 6.78
N ILE A 181 -21.76 -2.56 5.67
CA ILE A 181 -21.21 -2.08 4.39
C ILE A 181 -20.62 -0.68 4.56
N LEU A 182 -21.37 0.24 5.16
CA LEU A 182 -20.92 1.60 5.40
C LEU A 182 -19.65 1.65 6.26
N SER A 183 -19.56 0.79 7.29
CA SER A 183 -18.36 0.66 8.12
C SER A 183 -17.14 0.26 7.28
N LEU A 184 -17.28 -0.74 6.41
CA LEU A 184 -16.21 -1.14 5.51
C LEU A 184 -15.84 -0.02 4.53
N MET A 185 -16.80 0.71 3.97
CA MET A 185 -16.54 1.84 3.10
C MET A 185 -15.78 2.97 3.81
N ILE A 186 -16.18 3.35 5.03
CA ILE A 186 -15.48 4.36 5.83
C ILE A 186 -14.06 3.88 6.15
N PHE A 187 -13.90 2.61 6.51
CA PHE A 187 -12.59 2.03 6.79
C PHE A 187 -11.68 2.00 5.54
N SER A 188 -12.25 1.72 4.38
CA SER A 188 -11.57 1.70 3.07
C SER A 188 -11.02 3.07 2.65
N PHE A 189 -11.54 4.17 3.22
CA PHE A 189 -11.03 5.52 2.92
C PHE A 189 -9.62 5.77 3.46
N SER A 190 -9.22 5.09 4.53
CA SER A 190 -7.90 5.31 5.15
C SER A 190 -7.17 4.02 5.50
N SER A 191 -7.57 2.89 4.89
CA SER A 191 -6.99 1.56 5.06
C SER A 191 -7.14 0.75 3.78
N TYR A 192 -6.80 -0.55 3.84
CA TYR A 192 -6.81 -1.48 2.69
C TYR A 192 -7.54 -2.80 3.00
N PRO A 193 -8.79 -2.77 3.53
CA PRO A 193 -9.50 -4.02 3.88
C PRO A 193 -9.77 -4.90 2.67
N LEU A 194 -10.04 -4.33 1.50
CA LEU A 194 -10.35 -5.08 0.28
C LEU A 194 -9.11 -5.73 -0.39
N GLN A 195 -7.92 -5.60 0.23
CA GLN A 195 -6.74 -6.39 -0.13
C GLN A 195 -6.68 -7.72 0.63
N LEU A 196 -7.54 -7.90 1.61
CA LEU A 196 -7.61 -9.11 2.43
C LEU A 196 -8.80 -9.98 2.01
N PRO A 197 -8.60 -11.27 1.63
CA PRO A 197 -9.65 -12.12 1.08
C PRO A 197 -10.90 -12.23 1.99
N VAL A 198 -10.69 -12.27 3.30
CA VAL A 198 -11.81 -12.37 4.27
C VAL A 198 -12.75 -11.17 4.18
N PHE A 199 -12.20 -9.94 4.03
CA PHE A 199 -13.01 -8.73 3.89
C PHE A 199 -13.69 -8.65 2.53
N ILE A 200 -13.03 -9.13 1.45
CA ILE A 200 -13.67 -9.19 0.11
C ILE A 200 -14.89 -10.08 0.15
N VAL A 201 -14.75 -11.32 0.68
CA VAL A 201 -15.85 -12.28 0.78
C VAL A 201 -16.98 -11.73 1.64
N THR A 202 -16.62 -11.14 2.79
CA THR A 202 -17.61 -10.51 3.70
C THR A 202 -18.34 -9.36 3.00
N PHE A 203 -17.62 -8.49 2.29
CA PHE A 203 -18.19 -7.35 1.60
C PHE A 203 -19.17 -7.78 0.50
N ILE A 204 -18.77 -8.76 -0.34
CA ILE A 204 -19.65 -9.34 -1.36
C ILE A 204 -20.91 -9.97 -0.73
N ALA A 205 -20.75 -10.75 0.34
CA ALA A 205 -21.88 -11.36 1.05
C ALA A 205 -22.86 -10.32 1.61
N LEU A 206 -22.35 -9.20 2.16
CA LEU A 206 -23.17 -8.09 2.65
C LEU A 206 -23.92 -7.38 1.52
N LEU A 207 -23.27 -7.14 0.37
CA LEU A 207 -23.90 -6.53 -0.81
C LEU A 207 -25.04 -7.42 -1.32
N LEU A 208 -24.79 -8.72 -1.45
CA LEU A 208 -25.81 -9.70 -1.85
C LEU A 208 -26.95 -9.74 -0.84
N ALA A 209 -26.65 -9.70 0.46
CA ALA A 209 -27.65 -9.65 1.52
C ALA A 209 -28.51 -8.37 1.49
N CYS A 210 -28.08 -7.28 0.87
CA CYS A 210 -28.91 -6.10 0.63
C CYS A 210 -29.93 -6.31 -0.49
N VAL A 211 -29.52 -7.01 -1.56
CA VAL A 211 -30.31 -7.13 -2.81
C VAL A 211 -31.23 -8.34 -2.78
N CYS A 212 -30.74 -9.49 -2.32
CA CYS A 212 -31.50 -10.75 -2.35
C CYS A 212 -32.81 -10.65 -1.55
N GLY A 213 -33.83 -11.33 -2.05
CA GLY A 213 -35.11 -11.49 -1.36
C GLY A 213 -35.02 -12.47 -0.19
N ASN A 214 -36.19 -12.83 0.35
CA ASN A 214 -36.32 -13.87 1.37
C ASN A 214 -36.50 -15.28 0.78
N SER A 215 -36.39 -15.42 -0.55
CA SER A 215 -36.55 -16.70 -1.24
C SER A 215 -35.38 -17.63 -0.91
N ARG A 216 -35.67 -18.81 -0.41
CA ARG A 216 -34.66 -19.86 -0.20
C ARG A 216 -33.87 -20.20 -1.48
N TRP A 217 -34.52 -20.13 -2.62
CA TRP A 217 -33.92 -20.46 -3.90
C TRP A 217 -32.85 -19.47 -4.33
N GLU A 218 -33.00 -18.17 -4.02
CA GLU A 218 -31.98 -17.16 -4.28
C GLU A 218 -30.70 -17.44 -3.47
N TRP A 219 -30.85 -17.79 -2.18
CA TRP A 219 -29.73 -18.13 -1.31
C TRP A 219 -29.04 -19.44 -1.69
N ILE A 220 -29.83 -20.45 -2.11
CA ILE A 220 -29.29 -21.72 -2.61
C ILE A 220 -28.51 -21.48 -3.91
N GLY A 221 -29.05 -20.70 -4.86
CA GLY A 221 -28.35 -20.34 -6.09
C GLY A 221 -27.03 -19.61 -5.85
N LEU A 222 -27.01 -18.66 -4.91
CA LEU A 222 -25.79 -17.96 -4.51
C LEU A 222 -24.77 -18.88 -3.83
N ALA A 223 -25.23 -19.79 -2.96
CA ALA A 223 -24.35 -20.76 -2.31
C ALA A 223 -23.71 -21.70 -3.34
N ILE A 224 -24.49 -22.20 -4.31
CA ILE A 224 -23.98 -23.03 -5.42
C ILE A 224 -22.95 -22.26 -6.25
N LEU A 225 -23.24 -21.01 -6.60
CA LEU A 225 -22.30 -20.16 -7.35
C LEU A 225 -21.01 -19.92 -6.55
N ALA A 226 -21.11 -19.64 -5.27
CA ALA A 226 -19.96 -19.44 -4.39
C ALA A 226 -19.10 -20.71 -4.28
N VAL A 227 -19.72 -21.88 -4.13
CA VAL A 227 -19.03 -23.16 -4.11
C VAL A 227 -18.37 -23.48 -5.44
N ALA A 228 -19.05 -23.21 -6.59
CA ALA A 228 -18.49 -23.43 -7.91
C ALA A 228 -17.28 -22.56 -8.18
N VAL A 229 -17.37 -21.24 -7.91
CA VAL A 229 -16.27 -20.28 -8.07
C VAL A 229 -15.13 -20.59 -7.09
N GLY A 230 -15.46 -20.87 -5.84
CA GLY A 230 -14.49 -21.23 -4.79
C GLY A 230 -13.76 -22.54 -5.12
N GLY A 231 -14.49 -23.56 -5.56
CA GLY A 231 -13.90 -24.86 -5.91
C GLY A 231 -12.95 -24.80 -7.12
N PHE A 232 -13.26 -23.97 -8.13
CA PHE A 232 -12.37 -23.77 -9.26
C PHE A 232 -11.06 -23.05 -8.87
N ARG A 233 -11.14 -22.06 -7.97
CA ARG A 233 -9.98 -21.35 -7.44
C ARG A 233 -9.13 -22.19 -6.48
N LEU A 234 -9.80 -23.00 -5.64
CA LEU A 234 -9.15 -23.74 -4.55
C LEU A 234 -7.99 -24.62 -5.03
N LYS A 235 -8.12 -25.29 -6.18
CA LYS A 235 -7.08 -26.17 -6.72
C LYS A 235 -5.80 -25.41 -7.12
N ASN A 236 -5.94 -24.20 -7.64
CA ASN A 236 -4.79 -23.36 -8.01
C ASN A 236 -4.18 -22.72 -6.76
N ASP A 237 -5.03 -22.28 -5.83
CA ASP A 237 -4.59 -21.65 -4.58
C ASP A 237 -3.84 -22.63 -3.68
N LEU A 238 -4.24 -23.91 -3.64
CA LEU A 238 -3.53 -24.96 -2.90
C LEU A 238 -2.10 -25.19 -3.44
N ARG A 239 -1.91 -25.16 -4.77
CA ARG A 239 -0.57 -25.26 -5.36
C ARG A 239 0.30 -24.05 -5.01
N ILE A 240 -0.26 -22.86 -5.06
CA ILE A 240 0.45 -21.62 -4.70
C ILE A 240 0.74 -21.62 -3.20
N GLU A 241 -0.20 -22.07 -2.37
CA GLU A 241 0.00 -22.18 -0.92
C GLU A 241 1.14 -23.16 -0.59
N GLN A 242 1.14 -24.33 -1.23
CA GLN A 242 2.25 -25.28 -1.07
C GLN A 242 3.58 -24.66 -1.50
N ALA A 243 3.64 -24.02 -2.66
CA ALA A 243 4.83 -23.33 -3.13
C ALA A 243 5.29 -22.22 -2.15
N CYS A 244 4.33 -21.50 -1.51
CA CYS A 244 4.66 -20.51 -0.49
C CYS A 244 5.25 -21.16 0.78
N ARG A 245 4.76 -22.34 1.19
CA ARG A 245 5.32 -23.10 2.32
C ARG A 245 6.74 -23.58 2.01
N GLU A 246 6.96 -24.11 0.81
CA GLU A 246 8.29 -24.51 0.34
C GLU A 246 9.24 -23.30 0.29
N TRP A 247 8.78 -22.17 -0.22
CA TRP A 247 9.55 -20.91 -0.19
C TRP A 247 9.94 -20.51 1.23
N MET A 248 9.04 -20.63 2.21
CA MET A 248 9.38 -20.32 3.60
C MET A 248 10.52 -21.18 4.13
N ASN A 249 10.62 -22.44 3.71
CA ASN A 249 11.75 -23.34 4.07
C ASN A 249 13.04 -22.89 3.37
N VAL A 250 12.97 -22.56 2.07
CA VAL A 250 14.14 -22.05 1.32
C VAL A 250 14.64 -20.72 1.87
N ARG A 251 13.74 -19.90 2.38
CA ARG A 251 14.06 -18.63 3.01
C ARG A 251 14.98 -18.78 4.23
N VAL A 252 14.94 -19.90 4.91
CA VAL A 252 15.90 -20.22 5.99
C VAL A 252 17.33 -20.29 5.44
N LEU A 253 17.52 -20.96 4.30
CA LEU A 253 18.82 -21.02 3.62
C LEU A 253 19.28 -19.64 3.14
N TYR A 254 18.37 -18.86 2.57
CA TYR A 254 18.65 -17.49 2.17
C TYR A 254 19.12 -16.62 3.35
N ASN A 255 18.44 -16.68 4.48
CA ASN A 255 18.79 -15.90 5.68
C ASN A 255 20.12 -16.37 6.31
N ALA A 256 20.45 -17.65 6.16
CA ALA A 256 21.73 -18.23 6.57
C ALA A 256 22.89 -17.90 5.60
N GLY A 257 22.60 -17.25 4.45
CA GLY A 257 23.61 -16.97 3.42
C GLY A 257 23.98 -18.17 2.53
N ALA A 258 23.28 -19.30 2.64
CA ALA A 258 23.50 -20.52 1.86
C ALA A 258 22.80 -20.43 0.48
N TYR A 259 23.19 -19.41 -0.31
CA TYR A 259 22.50 -19.06 -1.57
C TYR A 259 22.62 -20.16 -2.63
N GLU A 260 23.75 -20.85 -2.71
CA GLU A 260 23.99 -21.90 -3.67
C GLU A 260 23.08 -23.10 -3.43
N SER A 261 22.93 -23.50 -2.15
CA SER A 261 22.05 -24.60 -1.76
C SER A 261 20.56 -24.30 -2.03
N GLY A 262 20.15 -23.03 -1.90
CA GLY A 262 18.74 -22.62 -2.13
C GLY A 262 18.39 -22.36 -3.60
N GLU A 263 19.37 -22.28 -4.50
CA GLU A 263 19.10 -21.84 -5.89
C GLU A 263 18.18 -22.80 -6.65
N ARG A 264 18.36 -24.11 -6.51
CA ARG A 264 17.55 -25.12 -7.22
C ARG A 264 16.08 -24.99 -6.84
N GLU A 265 15.80 -24.75 -5.58
CA GLU A 265 14.46 -24.56 -5.04
C GLU A 265 13.84 -23.24 -5.56
N TYR A 266 14.62 -22.14 -5.62
CA TYR A 266 14.13 -20.90 -6.25
C TYR A 266 13.74 -21.10 -7.71
N VAL A 267 14.54 -21.86 -8.49
CA VAL A 267 14.23 -22.19 -9.89
C VAL A 267 12.94 -23.00 -10.01
N SER A 268 12.75 -24.02 -9.15
CA SER A 268 11.55 -24.88 -9.18
C SER A 268 10.27 -24.13 -8.80
N LEU A 269 10.37 -23.17 -7.86
CA LEU A 269 9.25 -22.37 -7.37
C LEU A 269 8.92 -21.18 -8.27
N TYR A 270 9.85 -20.73 -9.10
CA TYR A 270 9.70 -19.54 -9.93
C TYR A 270 8.44 -19.55 -10.80
N PRO A 271 8.03 -20.63 -11.51
CA PRO A 271 6.81 -20.62 -12.33
C PRO A 271 5.53 -20.31 -11.55
N LEU A 272 5.49 -20.67 -10.26
CA LEU A 272 4.33 -20.49 -9.39
C LEU A 272 4.36 -19.17 -8.64
N LEU A 273 5.56 -18.64 -8.31
CA LEU A 273 5.73 -17.49 -7.44
C LEU A 273 6.27 -16.24 -8.15
N LYS A 274 6.42 -16.26 -9.49
CA LYS A 274 6.93 -15.12 -10.27
C LYS A 274 6.10 -13.83 -10.18
N GLU A 275 4.86 -13.91 -9.71
CA GLU A 275 3.99 -12.75 -9.48
C GLU A 275 4.13 -12.18 -8.05
N ARG A 276 5.06 -12.71 -7.25
CA ARG A 276 5.33 -12.24 -5.88
C ARG A 276 6.64 -11.45 -5.84
N ALA A 277 6.53 -10.14 -5.65
CA ALA A 277 7.68 -9.24 -5.62
C ALA A 277 8.75 -9.65 -4.60
N ALA A 278 8.33 -10.08 -3.39
CA ALA A 278 9.26 -10.50 -2.34
C ALA A 278 10.03 -11.78 -2.71
N PHE A 279 9.38 -12.74 -3.38
CA PHE A 279 10.05 -13.94 -3.89
C PHE A 279 11.09 -13.59 -4.95
N LEU A 280 10.72 -12.77 -5.93
CA LEU A 280 11.61 -12.33 -6.99
C LEU A 280 12.81 -11.54 -6.43
N PHE A 281 12.57 -10.69 -5.43
CA PHE A 281 13.63 -9.96 -4.75
C PHE A 281 14.64 -10.90 -4.09
N GLU A 282 14.17 -11.87 -3.29
CA GLU A 282 15.04 -12.83 -2.61
C GLU A 282 15.83 -13.67 -3.62
N TYR A 283 15.17 -14.19 -4.66
CA TYR A 283 15.82 -14.97 -5.71
C TYR A 283 16.86 -14.15 -6.47
N GLY A 284 16.51 -12.95 -6.93
CA GLY A 284 17.43 -12.06 -7.63
C GLY A 284 18.61 -11.60 -6.75
N HIS A 285 18.38 -11.36 -5.43
CA HIS A 285 19.45 -11.04 -4.50
C HIS A 285 20.37 -12.25 -4.24
N GLY A 286 19.82 -13.47 -4.13
CA GLY A 286 20.61 -14.70 -4.06
C GLY A 286 21.54 -14.84 -5.26
N LEU A 287 21.03 -14.64 -6.47
CA LEU A 287 21.82 -14.65 -7.70
C LEU A 287 22.91 -13.57 -7.72
N HIS A 288 22.62 -12.36 -7.20
CA HIS A 288 23.64 -11.32 -7.02
C HIS A 288 24.77 -11.79 -6.08
N LYS A 289 24.44 -12.43 -4.97
CA LYS A 289 25.43 -12.98 -4.02
C LYS A 289 26.29 -14.08 -4.64
N LEU A 290 25.72 -14.87 -5.53
CA LEU A 290 26.43 -15.88 -6.34
C LEU A 290 27.21 -15.28 -7.53
N ARG A 291 27.29 -13.95 -7.64
CA ARG A 291 27.94 -13.21 -8.74
C ARG A 291 27.37 -13.50 -10.13
N ARG A 292 26.11 -13.97 -10.21
CA ARG A 292 25.40 -14.19 -11.48
C ARG A 292 24.64 -12.93 -11.90
N ALA A 293 25.39 -11.87 -12.19
CA ALA A 293 24.87 -10.52 -12.38
C ALA A 293 23.76 -10.42 -13.45
N GLU A 294 23.89 -11.12 -14.59
CA GLU A 294 22.87 -11.07 -15.66
C GLU A 294 21.57 -11.74 -15.27
N ALA A 295 21.66 -12.93 -14.69
CA ALA A 295 20.49 -13.66 -14.20
C ALA A 295 19.79 -12.88 -13.10
N SER A 296 20.55 -12.31 -12.16
CA SER A 296 20.03 -11.41 -11.12
C SER A 296 19.30 -10.22 -11.72
N ASN A 297 19.89 -9.51 -12.68
CA ASN A 297 19.25 -8.35 -13.32
C ASN A 297 17.99 -8.71 -14.09
N ARG A 298 17.91 -9.90 -14.68
CA ARG A 298 16.67 -10.38 -15.33
C ARG A 298 15.53 -10.53 -14.31
N ILE A 299 15.78 -11.22 -13.19
CA ILE A 299 14.80 -11.41 -12.12
C ILE A 299 14.45 -10.09 -11.44
N MET A 300 15.44 -9.22 -11.19
CA MET A 300 15.21 -7.89 -10.60
C MET A 300 14.36 -6.98 -11.48
N ARG A 301 14.46 -7.05 -12.82
CA ARG A 301 13.57 -6.31 -13.73
C ARG A 301 12.12 -6.79 -13.61
N GLU A 302 11.89 -8.08 -13.38
CA GLU A 302 10.54 -8.59 -13.12
C GLU A 302 10.02 -8.11 -11.76
N ALA A 303 10.85 -8.16 -10.72
CA ALA A 303 10.49 -7.64 -9.41
C ALA A 303 10.14 -6.13 -9.45
N LEU A 304 10.83 -5.36 -10.28
CA LEU A 304 10.60 -3.92 -10.45
C LEU A 304 9.22 -3.61 -11.06
N LYS A 305 8.63 -4.55 -11.81
CA LYS A 305 7.27 -4.42 -12.34
C LYS A 305 6.18 -4.65 -11.29
N LEU A 306 6.56 -5.19 -10.13
CA LEU A 306 5.63 -5.54 -9.05
C LEU A 306 5.87 -4.75 -7.75
N SER A 307 6.98 -4.00 -7.66
CA SER A 307 7.41 -3.37 -6.41
C SER A 307 7.98 -1.98 -6.63
N CYS A 308 7.81 -1.12 -5.64
CA CYS A 308 8.44 0.20 -5.55
C CYS A 308 9.73 0.21 -4.70
N ASP A 309 10.23 -0.94 -4.23
CA ASP A 309 11.40 -0.99 -3.35
C ASP A 309 12.66 -0.52 -4.08
N PRO A 310 13.33 0.58 -3.63
CA PRO A 310 14.56 1.08 -4.21
C PRO A 310 15.74 0.09 -4.11
N MET A 311 15.67 -0.91 -3.21
CA MET A 311 16.72 -1.92 -3.08
C MET A 311 16.89 -2.77 -4.34
N ILE A 312 15.82 -2.94 -5.13
CA ILE A 312 15.88 -3.62 -6.43
C ILE A 312 16.87 -2.90 -7.35
N LEU A 313 16.71 -1.58 -7.48
CA LEU A 313 17.60 -0.74 -8.29
C LEU A 313 19.04 -0.74 -7.76
N ASN A 314 19.21 -0.74 -6.43
CA ASN A 314 20.54 -0.81 -5.82
C ASN A 314 21.26 -2.13 -6.14
N ILE A 315 20.55 -3.25 -6.16
CA ILE A 315 21.13 -4.56 -6.53
C ILE A 315 21.47 -4.58 -8.03
N MET A 316 20.56 -4.07 -8.87
CA MET A 316 20.81 -3.95 -10.32
C MET A 316 22.06 -3.10 -10.60
N GLY A 317 22.18 -1.95 -9.95
CA GLY A 317 23.34 -1.08 -10.08
C GLY A 317 24.66 -1.76 -9.67
N LYS A 318 24.65 -2.51 -8.55
CA LYS A 318 25.80 -3.32 -8.14
C LYS A 318 26.16 -4.40 -9.16
N ASN A 319 25.16 -5.04 -9.76
CA ASN A 319 25.39 -6.03 -10.81
C ASN A 319 26.03 -5.39 -12.05
N TYR A 320 25.60 -4.21 -12.46
CA TYR A 320 26.20 -3.45 -13.55
C TYR A 320 27.64 -3.04 -13.21
N GLN A 321 27.89 -2.55 -12.00
CA GLN A 321 29.24 -2.23 -11.52
C GLN A 321 30.16 -3.44 -11.54
N GLN A 322 29.70 -4.63 -11.12
CA GLN A 322 30.47 -5.88 -11.21
C GLN A 322 30.88 -6.25 -12.65
N LYS A 323 30.08 -5.86 -13.63
CA LYS A 323 30.34 -6.07 -15.06
C LYS A 323 31.19 -4.97 -15.69
N GLY A 324 31.52 -3.92 -14.96
CA GLY A 324 32.23 -2.75 -15.49
C GLY A 324 31.33 -1.76 -16.25
N ASP A 325 30.02 -1.96 -16.27
CA ASP A 325 29.06 -1.03 -16.86
C ASP A 325 28.67 0.05 -15.83
N TYR A 326 29.60 0.98 -15.66
CA TYR A 326 29.48 2.04 -14.64
C TYR A 326 28.36 3.04 -14.93
N LEU A 327 28.06 3.30 -16.23
CA LEU A 327 26.98 4.20 -16.61
C LEU A 327 25.61 3.63 -16.26
N ALA A 328 25.36 2.37 -16.56
CA ALA A 328 24.12 1.69 -16.16
C ALA A 328 24.01 1.55 -14.62
N ALA A 329 25.14 1.39 -13.92
CA ALA A 329 25.17 1.39 -12.46
C ALA A 329 24.79 2.77 -11.89
N GLU A 330 25.36 3.85 -12.44
CA GLU A 330 25.03 5.24 -12.07
C GLU A 330 23.54 5.51 -12.24
N GLU A 331 22.97 5.17 -13.41
CA GLU A 331 21.54 5.35 -13.68
C GLU A 331 20.67 4.64 -12.63
N CYS A 332 20.96 3.37 -12.33
CA CYS A 332 20.23 2.62 -11.33
C CYS A 332 20.27 3.26 -9.93
N PHE A 333 21.45 3.74 -9.52
CA PHE A 333 21.61 4.37 -8.21
C PHE A 333 20.93 5.74 -8.15
N ILE A 334 21.01 6.56 -9.21
CA ILE A 334 20.28 7.83 -9.32
C ILE A 334 18.76 7.59 -9.23
N ARG A 335 18.23 6.65 -10.00
CA ARG A 335 16.82 6.28 -9.93
C ARG A 335 16.42 5.83 -8.53
N SER A 336 17.28 5.10 -7.84
CA SER A 336 17.05 4.70 -6.44
C SER A 336 16.99 5.92 -5.50
N THR A 337 17.82 6.96 -5.72
CA THR A 337 17.73 8.21 -4.94
C THR A 337 16.42 8.94 -5.20
N HIS A 338 15.91 8.94 -6.43
CA HIS A 338 14.62 9.54 -6.77
C HIS A 338 13.44 8.74 -6.25
N ARG A 339 13.53 7.40 -6.19
CA ARG A 339 12.47 6.58 -5.58
C ARG A 339 12.28 6.87 -4.11
N LEU A 340 13.36 7.03 -3.36
CA LEU A 340 13.28 7.25 -1.91
C LEU A 340 14.44 8.14 -1.44
N PRO A 341 14.33 9.47 -1.67
CA PRO A 341 15.44 10.40 -1.45
C PRO A 341 15.89 10.48 0.02
N GLY A 342 15.04 10.18 0.98
CA GLY A 342 15.39 10.11 2.40
C GLY A 342 16.34 8.96 2.78
N ARG A 343 16.62 8.00 1.89
CA ARG A 343 17.55 6.89 2.13
C ARG A 343 18.99 7.29 1.81
N ILE A 344 19.89 7.09 2.78
CA ILE A 344 21.33 7.40 2.61
C ILE A 344 22.03 6.38 1.71
N TYR A 345 21.59 5.13 1.72
CA TYR A 345 22.27 4.02 1.05
C TYR A 345 22.54 4.22 -0.46
N PRO A 346 21.61 4.71 -1.30
CA PRO A 346 21.90 4.97 -2.71
C PRO A 346 22.97 6.04 -2.92
N TYR A 347 23.00 7.10 -2.10
CA TYR A 347 24.03 8.15 -2.18
C TYR A 347 25.42 7.60 -1.79
N TYR A 348 25.47 6.71 -0.80
CA TYR A 348 26.68 5.98 -0.46
C TYR A 348 27.18 5.11 -1.61
N LEU A 349 26.28 4.41 -2.32
CA LEU A 349 26.63 3.61 -3.50
C LEU A 349 27.17 4.49 -4.65
N LEU A 350 26.56 5.66 -4.89
CA LEU A 350 27.05 6.64 -5.86
C LEU A 350 28.43 7.18 -5.46
N ALA A 351 28.66 7.49 -4.19
CA ALA A 351 29.98 7.93 -3.73
C ALA A 351 31.05 6.84 -3.99
N LYS A 352 30.75 5.58 -3.70
CA LYS A 352 31.66 4.46 -4.02
C LYS A 352 31.91 4.32 -5.52
N LEU A 353 30.86 4.46 -6.32
CA LEU A 353 30.97 4.37 -7.78
C LEU A 353 31.88 5.45 -8.34
N TYR A 354 31.74 6.73 -7.88
CA TYR A 354 32.57 7.83 -8.33
C TYR A 354 34.01 7.80 -7.78
N ALA A 355 34.27 7.02 -6.75
CA ALA A 355 35.61 6.77 -6.24
C ALA A 355 36.34 5.63 -6.99
N GLU A 356 35.60 4.82 -7.79
CA GLU A 356 36.16 3.70 -8.55
C GLU A 356 37.23 4.18 -9.54
N PRO A 357 38.42 3.58 -9.57
CA PRO A 357 39.52 4.04 -10.46
C PRO A 357 39.12 4.09 -11.94
N ALA A 358 38.30 3.14 -12.39
CA ALA A 358 37.84 3.04 -13.77
C ALA A 358 36.69 4.01 -14.13
N PHE A 359 36.07 4.68 -13.13
CA PHE A 359 34.95 5.60 -13.33
C PHE A 359 35.07 6.84 -12.44
N ARG A 360 36.28 7.29 -12.18
CA ARG A 360 36.59 8.35 -11.25
C ARG A 360 35.95 9.68 -11.64
N GLN A 361 35.15 10.29 -10.74
CA GLN A 361 34.49 11.58 -10.92
C GLN A 361 34.56 12.40 -9.60
N PRO A 362 35.65 13.15 -9.36
CA PRO A 362 35.91 13.80 -8.07
C PRO A 362 34.81 14.75 -7.59
N ASP A 363 34.27 15.58 -8.48
CA ASP A 363 33.26 16.60 -8.14
C ASP A 363 31.92 15.95 -7.73
N LYS A 364 31.52 14.90 -8.46
CA LYS A 364 30.33 14.12 -8.09
C LYS A 364 30.55 13.34 -6.79
N PHE A 365 31.76 12.80 -6.59
CA PHE A 365 32.11 12.13 -5.35
C PHE A 365 31.96 13.05 -4.14
N GLU A 366 32.55 14.26 -4.19
CA GLU A 366 32.47 15.21 -3.09
C GLU A 366 31.00 15.65 -2.80
N THR A 367 30.20 15.77 -3.85
CA THR A 367 28.77 16.05 -3.71
C THR A 367 28.05 14.93 -2.98
N MET A 368 28.24 13.68 -3.38
CA MET A 368 27.62 12.52 -2.72
C MET A 368 28.15 12.31 -1.30
N LYS A 369 29.45 12.49 -1.09
CA LYS A 369 30.10 12.44 0.22
C LYS A 369 29.43 13.44 1.19
N ARG A 370 29.27 14.69 0.77
CA ARG A 370 28.59 15.72 1.56
C ARG A 370 27.17 15.27 1.93
N ILE A 371 26.39 14.76 0.97
CA ILE A 371 25.03 14.28 1.22
C ILE A 371 25.02 13.14 2.26
N VAL A 372 25.88 12.14 2.12
CA VAL A 372 25.97 11.00 3.04
C VAL A 372 26.31 11.46 4.47
N LEU A 373 27.21 12.45 4.60
CA LEU A 373 27.66 12.95 5.91
C LEU A 373 26.61 13.85 6.59
N THR A 374 25.88 14.69 5.83
CA THR A 374 25.00 15.73 6.38
C THR A 374 23.52 15.32 6.44
N LYS A 375 23.07 14.44 5.53
CA LYS A 375 21.65 14.08 5.43
C LYS A 375 21.16 13.36 6.68
N GLU A 376 20.09 13.86 7.29
CA GLU A 376 19.47 13.22 8.45
C GLU A 376 18.65 12.00 8.03
N PRO A 377 18.95 10.80 8.54
CA PRO A 377 18.17 9.60 8.27
C PRO A 377 16.89 9.57 9.10
N LYS A 378 15.84 8.96 8.57
CA LYS A 378 14.58 8.73 9.31
C LYS A 378 14.79 7.90 10.59
N VAL A 379 15.73 6.96 10.57
CA VAL A 379 16.12 6.13 11.70
C VAL A 379 17.65 5.99 11.71
N GLN A 380 18.28 6.30 12.82
CA GLN A 380 19.71 6.08 13.01
C GLN A 380 20.00 4.59 13.15
N SER A 381 21.04 4.11 12.47
CA SER A 381 21.48 2.71 12.55
C SER A 381 23.00 2.60 12.52
N THR A 382 23.51 1.47 13.02
CA THR A 382 24.95 1.16 12.96
C THR A 382 25.46 1.15 11.51
N ALA A 383 24.66 0.63 10.57
CA ALA A 383 25.01 0.62 9.16
C ALA A 383 25.24 2.03 8.60
N ILE A 384 24.41 3.02 8.99
CA ILE A 384 24.59 4.41 8.54
C ILE A 384 25.88 4.99 9.10
N ARG A 385 26.21 4.71 10.35
CA ARG A 385 27.50 5.16 10.95
C ARG A 385 28.68 4.58 10.17
N GLN A 386 28.66 3.29 9.89
CA GLN A 386 29.70 2.62 9.10
C GLN A 386 29.84 3.22 7.70
N MET A 387 28.73 3.49 6.99
CA MET A 387 28.76 4.14 5.67
C MET A 387 29.41 5.53 5.75
N ARG A 388 29.08 6.34 6.76
CA ARG A 388 29.67 7.66 6.97
C ARG A 388 31.17 7.59 7.26
N GLU A 389 31.59 6.66 8.12
CA GLU A 389 33.02 6.45 8.43
C GLU A 389 33.79 6.02 7.18
N GLU A 390 33.23 5.07 6.41
CA GLU A 390 33.85 4.57 5.18
C GLU A 390 34.03 5.70 4.16
N VAL A 391 32.95 6.46 3.85
CA VAL A 391 32.99 7.57 2.88
C VAL A 391 33.94 8.68 3.36
N ASN A 392 33.99 8.96 4.67
CA ASN A 392 34.88 9.99 5.19
C ASN A 392 36.37 9.66 5.03
N LYS A 393 36.71 8.36 5.10
CA LYS A 393 38.08 7.87 4.86
C LYS A 393 38.47 7.81 3.38
N MET A 394 37.51 7.85 2.45
CA MET A 394 37.78 7.84 1.03
C MET A 394 38.38 9.17 0.57
N ILE A 395 39.48 9.10 -0.14
CA ILE A 395 40.15 10.26 -0.77
C ILE A 395 40.19 10.01 -2.25
N VAL A 396 39.52 10.86 -3.01
CA VAL A 396 39.58 10.84 -4.48
C VAL A 396 40.43 12.04 -4.92
N LYS A 397 41.66 11.74 -5.36
CA LYS A 397 42.55 12.81 -5.87
C LYS A 397 41.92 13.35 -7.17
N ARG A 398 41.97 14.69 -7.33
CA ARG A 398 41.60 15.37 -8.57
C ARG A 398 42.50 14.96 -9.74
#